data_d46eb982c57bda41372fccddd4db9ad3
#
_entry.id   d46eb982c57bda41372fccddd4db9ad3
#
_cell.length_a   1.000
_cell.length_b   1.000
_cell.length_c   1.000
_cell.angle_alpha   90.00
_cell.angle_beta   90.00
_cell.angle_gamma   90.00
#
_symmetry.space_group_name_H-M   'P 1'
#
loop_
_entity.id
_entity.type
_entity.pdbx_description
1 polymer ?
#
loop_
_entity_poly.entity_id
_entity_poly.type
_entity_poly.pdbx_seq_one_letter_code
_entity_poly.pdbx_strand_id
1 'polypeptide(L)'
;MFIVLLDEMNLAHVELYFSDMLSKLERRRNSDDEIDVEIDLGAGMPKYPLELNDNILWVGTMNEDETTKSLSDKVLDRGNLLSFPRPKEFISRAKANSVEAASMLPKNVWQSWLDANVIEEEQFISRIDKYKKGLEAVNEAMEFAGRALGHRVWQSIENYMANHPKVIAAIQAESFDAGVCDLAMQEAFEEALVHKVMPKLRGEYVLEKL
;
A
#
# COMPACT_ATOMS: atom_id res chain seq x y z
N MET A 1 -8.21 -3.89 16.29
CA MET A 1 -7.78 -4.09 14.90
C MET A 1 -7.95 -5.56 14.53
N PHE A 2 -8.49 -5.83 13.37
CA PHE A 2 -8.59 -7.17 12.78
C PHE A 2 -7.70 -7.22 11.52
N ILE A 3 -7.10 -8.37 11.26
CA ILE A 3 -6.33 -8.61 10.04
C ILE A 3 -7.09 -9.67 9.25
N VAL A 4 -7.44 -9.35 8.01
CA VAL A 4 -7.98 -10.32 7.05
C VAL A 4 -6.87 -10.71 6.10
N LEU A 5 -6.47 -11.98 6.13
CA LEU A 5 -5.44 -12.53 5.28
C LEU A 5 -6.08 -13.26 4.10
N LEU A 6 -5.77 -12.82 2.90
CA LEU A 6 -6.09 -13.49 1.64
C LEU A 6 -4.84 -14.26 1.20
N ASP A 7 -4.79 -15.54 1.52
CA ASP A 7 -3.65 -16.38 1.18
C ASP A 7 -3.70 -16.79 -0.29
N GLU A 8 -2.53 -16.74 -0.95
CA GLU A 8 -2.38 -17.07 -2.37
C GLU A 8 -3.40 -16.34 -3.29
N MET A 9 -3.59 -15.04 -3.04
CA MET A 9 -4.65 -14.26 -3.70
C MET A 9 -4.55 -14.23 -5.23
N ASN A 10 -3.41 -14.53 -5.82
CA ASN A 10 -3.17 -14.52 -7.27
C ASN A 10 -3.28 -15.89 -7.96
N LEU A 11 -3.84 -16.90 -7.32
CA LEU A 11 -4.21 -18.16 -8.00
C LEU A 11 -5.28 -17.95 -9.07
N ALA A 12 -6.12 -16.92 -8.91
CA ALA A 12 -7.06 -16.46 -9.92
C ALA A 12 -6.87 -14.96 -10.15
N HIS A 13 -7.51 -14.41 -11.17
CA HIS A 13 -7.53 -12.96 -11.37
C HIS A 13 -8.26 -12.27 -10.22
N VAL A 14 -7.53 -11.53 -9.40
CA VAL A 14 -8.03 -10.84 -8.20
C VAL A 14 -9.23 -9.96 -8.52
N GLU A 15 -9.19 -9.25 -9.63
CA GLU A 15 -10.25 -8.38 -10.10
C GLU A 15 -11.56 -9.09 -10.43
N LEU A 16 -11.57 -10.41 -10.62
CA LEU A 16 -12.80 -11.15 -10.91
C LEU A 16 -13.60 -11.45 -9.65
N TYR A 17 -12.93 -11.78 -8.55
CA TYR A 17 -13.62 -12.15 -7.31
C TYR A 17 -13.60 -11.04 -6.24
N PHE A 18 -12.72 -10.05 -6.38
CA PHE A 18 -12.50 -9.01 -5.37
C PHE A 18 -12.82 -7.58 -5.88
N SER A 19 -13.39 -7.45 -7.09
CA SER A 19 -13.61 -6.15 -7.74
C SER A 19 -14.55 -5.22 -6.96
N ASP A 20 -15.65 -5.76 -6.45
CA ASP A 20 -16.62 -4.97 -5.66
C ASP A 20 -15.97 -4.47 -4.36
N MET A 21 -15.26 -5.35 -3.67
CA MET A 21 -14.51 -5.03 -2.47
C MET A 21 -13.45 -3.95 -2.71
N LEU A 22 -12.65 -4.09 -3.77
CA LEU A 22 -11.63 -3.08 -4.14
C LEU A 22 -12.27 -1.71 -4.42
N SER A 23 -13.42 -1.69 -5.06
CA SER A 23 -14.15 -0.45 -5.35
C SER A 23 -14.68 0.21 -4.08
N LYS A 24 -15.17 -0.59 -3.15
CA LYS A 24 -15.70 -0.11 -1.86
C LYS A 24 -14.60 0.33 -0.91
N LEU A 25 -13.47 -0.38 -0.87
CA LEU A 25 -12.28 0.06 -0.12
C LEU A 25 -11.75 1.41 -0.62
N GLU A 26 -11.85 1.67 -1.93
CA GLU A 26 -11.47 2.96 -2.49
C GLU A 26 -12.42 4.08 -2.09
N ARG A 27 -13.75 3.82 -2.11
CA ARG A 27 -14.73 4.79 -1.66
C ARG A 27 -14.54 5.16 -0.19
N ARG A 28 -14.23 4.19 0.66
CA ARG A 28 -13.93 4.42 2.08
C ARG A 28 -12.81 5.42 2.31
N ARG A 29 -11.80 5.47 1.43
CA ARG A 29 -10.68 6.42 1.53
C ARG A 29 -11.08 7.87 1.23
N ASN A 30 -12.19 8.06 0.51
CA ASN A 30 -12.58 9.36 -0.04
C ASN A 30 -13.88 9.91 0.58
N SER A 31 -14.50 9.21 1.50
CA SER A 31 -15.74 9.64 2.16
C SER A 31 -15.79 9.16 3.60
N ASP A 32 -16.39 9.98 4.45
CA ASP A 32 -16.73 9.62 5.84
C ASP A 32 -17.98 8.74 5.91
N ASP A 33 -18.54 8.32 4.78
CA ASP A 33 -19.73 7.50 4.72
C ASP A 33 -19.42 6.06 5.15
N GLU A 34 -20.32 5.46 5.90
CA GLU A 34 -20.32 4.01 6.17
C GLU A 34 -20.47 3.26 4.84
N ILE A 35 -19.55 2.35 4.57
CA ILE A 35 -19.55 1.58 3.32
C ILE A 35 -19.74 0.11 3.64
N ASP A 36 -20.84 -0.43 3.14
CA ASP A 36 -21.18 -1.84 3.26
C ASP A 36 -20.79 -2.63 2.02
N VAL A 37 -20.25 -3.82 2.24
CA VAL A 37 -20.10 -4.86 1.23
C VAL A 37 -21.27 -5.83 1.37
N GLU A 38 -22.02 -6.01 0.30
CA GLU A 38 -23.09 -7.02 0.27
C GLU A 38 -22.51 -8.40 -0.05
N ILE A 39 -22.60 -9.31 0.89
CA ILE A 39 -22.19 -10.70 0.71
C ILE A 39 -23.39 -11.50 0.25
N ASP A 40 -23.29 -12.11 -0.94
CA ASP A 40 -24.29 -13.06 -1.42
C ASP A 40 -24.10 -14.43 -0.73
N LEU A 41 -25.08 -14.79 0.08
CA LEU A 41 -25.08 -16.05 0.80
C LEU A 41 -25.63 -17.23 -0.05
N GLY A 42 -26.04 -16.95 -1.29
CA GLY A 42 -26.61 -17.96 -2.20
C GLY A 42 -28.02 -18.43 -1.81
N ALA A 43 -28.52 -19.43 -2.53
CA ALA A 43 -29.80 -20.12 -2.25
C ALA A 43 -31.03 -19.21 -2.06
N GLY A 44 -31.05 -18.00 -2.68
CA GLY A 44 -32.18 -17.05 -2.56
C GLY A 44 -32.26 -16.35 -1.19
N MET A 45 -31.22 -16.46 -0.37
CA MET A 45 -31.11 -15.72 0.87
C MET A 45 -30.92 -14.22 0.62
N PRO A 46 -31.40 -13.34 1.51
CA PRO A 46 -31.06 -11.92 1.44
C PRO A 46 -29.53 -11.71 1.51
N LYS A 47 -29.02 -10.77 0.76
CA LYS A 47 -27.60 -10.40 0.87
C LYS A 47 -27.28 -9.89 2.28
N TYR A 48 -26.15 -10.26 2.79
CA TYR A 48 -25.68 -9.82 4.11
C TYR A 48 -24.81 -8.57 3.97
N PRO A 49 -25.21 -7.44 4.55
CA PRO A 49 -24.38 -6.23 4.57
C PRO A 49 -23.23 -6.42 5.58
N LEU A 50 -22.00 -6.25 5.13
CA LEU A 50 -20.82 -6.22 5.97
C LEU A 50 -20.22 -4.81 5.94
N GLU A 51 -20.23 -4.15 7.07
CA GLU A 51 -19.62 -2.83 7.22
C GLU A 51 -18.08 -2.91 7.15
N LEU A 52 -17.50 -2.08 6.29
CA LEU A 52 -16.05 -1.98 6.13
C LEU A 52 -15.48 -0.92 7.08
N ASN A 53 -15.28 -1.29 8.31
CA ASN A 53 -14.69 -0.44 9.33
C ASN A 53 -13.19 -0.20 9.12
N ASP A 54 -12.68 0.92 9.60
CA ASP A 54 -11.27 1.31 9.59
C ASP A 54 -10.36 0.44 10.50
N ASN A 55 -10.98 -0.37 11.36
CA ASN A 55 -10.28 -1.31 12.23
C ASN A 55 -9.88 -2.63 11.55
N ILE A 56 -10.11 -2.76 10.24
CA ILE A 56 -9.76 -3.95 9.43
C ILE A 56 -8.59 -3.62 8.51
N LEU A 57 -7.49 -4.39 8.67
CA LEU A 57 -6.35 -4.39 7.76
C LEU A 57 -6.44 -5.59 6.82
N TRP A 58 -6.43 -5.33 5.52
CA TRP A 58 -6.42 -6.33 4.46
C TRP A 58 -5.01 -6.64 4.03
N VAL A 59 -4.63 -7.91 4.07
CA VAL A 59 -3.30 -8.39 3.67
C VAL A 59 -3.49 -9.54 2.69
N GLY A 60 -2.76 -9.51 1.58
CA GLY A 60 -2.74 -10.61 0.61
C GLY A 60 -1.33 -11.20 0.52
N THR A 61 -1.22 -12.52 0.46
CA THR A 61 0.01 -13.20 0.06
C THR A 61 -0.09 -13.61 -1.40
N MET A 62 1.03 -13.66 -2.08
CA MET A 62 1.11 -14.16 -3.44
C MET A 62 2.48 -14.75 -3.74
N ASN A 63 2.49 -15.74 -4.59
CA ASN A 63 3.70 -16.28 -5.21
C ASN A 63 3.82 -15.72 -6.63
N GLU A 64 5.04 -15.42 -7.06
CA GLU A 64 5.33 -15.00 -8.43
C GLU A 64 6.02 -16.17 -9.13
N ASP A 65 5.22 -17.06 -9.71
CA ASP A 65 5.66 -18.20 -10.48
C ASP A 65 4.88 -18.31 -11.81
N GLU A 66 5.25 -19.25 -12.66
CA GLU A 66 4.67 -19.42 -14.00
C GLU A 66 3.18 -19.81 -13.97
N THR A 67 2.66 -20.30 -12.84
CA THR A 67 1.29 -20.80 -12.70
C THR A 67 0.33 -19.76 -12.15
N THR A 68 0.86 -18.69 -11.55
CA THR A 68 0.09 -17.63 -10.90
C THR A 68 -0.25 -16.49 -11.85
N LYS A 69 -1.28 -15.72 -11.52
CA LYS A 69 -1.71 -14.56 -12.31
C LYS A 69 -1.00 -13.31 -11.85
N SER A 70 -0.58 -12.47 -12.81
CA SER A 70 -0.07 -11.14 -12.51
C SER A 70 -1.19 -10.26 -11.94
N LEU A 71 -0.83 -9.37 -11.01
CA LEU A 71 -1.78 -8.37 -10.52
C LEU A 71 -2.00 -7.29 -11.58
N SER A 72 -3.26 -6.94 -11.79
CA SER A 72 -3.61 -5.81 -12.65
C SER A 72 -3.26 -4.47 -11.99
N ASP A 73 -3.11 -3.42 -12.79
CA ASP A 73 -2.89 -2.06 -12.30
C ASP A 73 -3.98 -1.60 -11.32
N LYS A 74 -5.21 -2.09 -11.48
CA LYS A 74 -6.32 -1.80 -10.56
C LYS A 74 -6.04 -2.26 -9.13
N VAL A 75 -5.35 -3.36 -8.96
CA VAL A 75 -4.95 -3.90 -7.64
C VAL A 75 -3.69 -3.19 -7.16
N LEU A 76 -2.67 -3.05 -8.01
CA LEU A 76 -1.41 -2.40 -7.69
C LEU A 76 -1.58 -0.94 -7.23
N ASP A 77 -2.50 -0.20 -7.84
CA ASP A 77 -2.78 1.20 -7.50
C ASP A 77 -3.40 1.36 -6.10
N ARG A 78 -4.06 0.30 -5.60
CA ARG A 78 -4.79 0.33 -4.33
C ARG A 78 -4.04 -0.27 -3.15
N GLY A 79 -3.04 -1.10 -3.41
CA GLY A 79 -2.23 -1.77 -2.39
C GLY A 79 -0.80 -1.24 -2.28
N ASN A 80 -0.09 -1.62 -1.25
CA ASN A 80 1.36 -1.53 -1.15
C ASN A 80 1.94 -2.93 -1.36
N LEU A 81 2.84 -3.07 -2.32
CA LEU A 81 3.46 -4.36 -2.61
C LEU A 81 4.78 -4.48 -1.85
N LEU A 82 4.84 -5.44 -0.94
CA LEU A 82 6.07 -5.80 -0.23
C LEU A 82 6.67 -7.03 -0.89
N SER A 83 7.91 -6.91 -1.37
CA SER A 83 8.63 -8.02 -1.99
C SER A 83 9.64 -8.61 -1.01
N PHE A 84 9.60 -9.92 -0.84
CA PHE A 84 10.57 -10.67 -0.05
C PHE A 84 11.59 -11.30 -1.01
N PRO A 85 12.85 -10.84 -1.01
CA PRO A 85 13.88 -11.41 -1.88
C PRO A 85 14.22 -12.84 -1.46
N ARG A 86 14.79 -13.61 -2.40
CA ARG A 86 15.29 -14.94 -2.09
C ARG A 86 16.34 -14.87 -0.95
N PRO A 87 16.31 -15.81 -0.02
CA PRO A 87 17.32 -15.84 1.06
C PRO A 87 18.71 -16.00 0.46
N LYS A 88 19.65 -15.20 0.95
CA LYS A 88 21.08 -15.30 0.55
C LYS A 88 21.74 -16.55 1.11
N GLU A 89 21.24 -17.04 2.23
CA GLU A 89 21.74 -18.23 2.92
C GLU A 89 20.58 -19.15 3.27
N PHE A 90 20.79 -20.45 3.13
CA PHE A 90 19.81 -21.45 3.53
C PHE A 90 19.93 -21.71 5.04
N ILE A 91 18.88 -21.37 5.76
CA ILE A 91 18.81 -21.58 7.21
C ILE A 91 17.90 -22.77 7.48
N SER A 92 18.37 -23.74 8.25
CA SER A 92 17.55 -24.85 8.72
C SER A 92 16.43 -24.33 9.60
N ARG A 93 15.21 -24.86 9.41
CA ARG A 93 14.05 -24.48 10.21
C ARG A 93 14.32 -24.77 11.68
N ALA A 94 14.51 -23.74 12.47
CA ALA A 94 14.55 -23.89 13.93
C ALA A 94 13.17 -24.37 14.43
N LYS A 95 13.14 -25.19 15.48
CA LYS A 95 11.88 -25.47 16.18
C LYS A 95 11.31 -24.13 16.62
N ALA A 96 10.13 -23.81 16.12
CA ALA A 96 9.43 -22.61 16.56
C ALA A 96 9.20 -22.74 18.07
N ASN A 97 9.80 -21.86 18.85
CA ASN A 97 9.34 -21.66 20.21
C ASN A 97 7.89 -21.16 20.11
N SER A 98 7.01 -21.65 20.98
CA SER A 98 5.65 -21.14 21.07
C SER A 98 5.74 -19.62 21.27
N VAL A 99 5.32 -18.86 20.25
CA VAL A 99 5.20 -17.41 20.42
C VAL A 99 3.98 -17.21 21.32
N GLU A 100 4.19 -16.66 22.50
CA GLU A 100 3.06 -16.21 23.31
C GLU A 100 2.23 -15.23 22.49
N ALA A 101 0.92 -15.41 22.52
CA ALA A 101 0.00 -14.50 21.83
C ALA A 101 0.28 -13.07 22.30
N ALA A 102 0.65 -12.20 21.39
CA ALA A 102 0.82 -10.79 21.71
C ALA A 102 -0.50 -10.22 22.27
N SER A 103 -0.42 -9.30 23.22
CA SER A 103 -1.58 -8.56 23.69
C SER A 103 -2.26 -7.85 22.53
N MET A 104 -3.58 -7.77 22.54
CA MET A 104 -4.33 -7.02 21.54
C MET A 104 -3.83 -5.57 21.49
N LEU A 105 -3.66 -5.05 20.27
CA LEU A 105 -3.30 -3.64 20.06
C LEU A 105 -4.42 -2.76 20.61
N PRO A 106 -4.15 -1.85 21.57
CA PRO A 106 -5.14 -0.92 22.08
C PRO A 106 -5.74 -0.03 20.99
N LYS A 107 -7.05 0.28 21.10
CA LYS A 107 -7.73 1.10 20.09
C LYS A 107 -7.07 2.48 19.90
N ASN A 108 -6.66 3.11 20.98
CA ASN A 108 -6.01 4.42 20.93
C ASN A 108 -4.66 4.40 20.19
N VAL A 109 -3.89 3.31 20.30
CA VAL A 109 -2.64 3.15 19.56
C VAL A 109 -2.93 2.95 18.08
N TRP A 110 -3.92 2.11 17.73
CA TRP A 110 -4.33 1.96 16.34
C TRP A 110 -4.82 3.28 15.75
N GLN A 111 -5.68 4.00 16.49
CA GLN A 111 -6.21 5.28 16.04
C GLN A 111 -5.09 6.30 15.82
N SER A 112 -4.09 6.36 16.71
CA SER A 112 -2.96 7.28 16.54
C SER A 112 -2.14 7.00 15.27
N TRP A 113 -2.12 5.76 14.77
CA TRP A 113 -1.46 5.43 13.51
C TRP A 113 -2.29 5.88 12.29
N LEU A 114 -3.62 5.86 12.40
CA LEU A 114 -4.50 6.35 11.34
C LEU A 114 -4.51 7.89 11.27
N ASP A 115 -4.44 8.55 12.43
CA ASP A 115 -4.50 10.01 12.54
C ASP A 115 -3.13 10.67 12.35
N ALA A 116 -2.04 9.91 12.48
CA ALA A 116 -0.68 10.43 12.36
C ALA A 116 -0.35 10.73 10.91
N ASN A 117 -0.40 12.00 10.53
CA ASN A 117 0.13 12.48 9.26
C ASN A 117 0.60 13.92 9.37
N VAL A 118 1.42 14.36 8.43
CA VAL A 118 2.00 15.70 8.38
C VAL A 118 1.74 16.40 7.04
N ILE A 119 0.69 15.97 6.32
CA ILE A 119 0.42 16.43 4.95
C ILE A 119 0.13 17.93 4.89
N GLU A 120 -0.45 18.50 5.94
CA GLU A 120 -0.79 19.93 6.04
C GLU A 120 0.32 20.76 6.70
N GLU A 121 1.40 20.15 7.17
CA GLU A 121 2.50 20.87 7.81
C GLU A 121 3.34 21.62 6.78
N GLU A 122 3.68 22.88 7.09
CA GLU A 122 4.46 23.76 6.20
C GLU A 122 5.80 23.14 5.81
N GLN A 123 6.45 22.46 6.74
CA GLN A 123 7.72 21.75 6.51
C GLN A 123 7.58 20.63 5.49
N PHE A 124 6.43 19.96 5.43
CA PHE A 124 6.12 18.94 4.42
C PHE A 124 5.79 19.60 3.08
N ILE A 125 4.85 20.54 3.09
CA ILE A 125 4.35 21.23 1.88
C ILE A 125 5.49 21.89 1.11
N SER A 126 6.41 22.56 1.80
CA SER A 126 7.54 23.25 1.17
C SER A 126 8.56 22.31 0.49
N ARG A 127 8.52 21.00 0.80
CA ARG A 127 9.49 20.01 0.31
C ARG A 127 8.91 19.02 -0.67
N ILE A 128 7.60 18.77 -0.62
CA ILE A 128 6.98 17.68 -1.41
C ILE A 128 7.05 17.91 -2.93
N ASP A 129 7.05 19.16 -3.38
CA ASP A 129 7.02 19.52 -4.81
C ASP A 129 8.25 18.98 -5.59
N LYS A 130 9.43 18.91 -4.98
CA LYS A 130 10.62 18.33 -5.62
C LYS A 130 10.45 16.85 -5.94
N TYR A 131 9.78 16.09 -5.09
CA TYR A 131 9.50 14.67 -5.28
C TYR A 131 8.43 14.45 -6.34
N LYS A 132 7.41 15.32 -6.36
CA LYS A 132 6.39 15.34 -7.40
C LYS A 132 7.02 15.54 -8.78
N LYS A 133 7.88 16.54 -8.95
CA LYS A 133 8.61 16.79 -10.21
C LYS A 133 9.51 15.62 -10.60
N GLY A 134 10.17 14.99 -9.62
CA GLY A 134 10.96 13.78 -9.86
C GLY A 134 10.12 12.63 -10.37
N LEU A 135 8.93 12.41 -9.79
CA LEU A 135 8.01 11.38 -10.25
C LEU A 135 7.41 11.70 -11.62
N GLU A 136 7.12 12.96 -11.93
CA GLU A 136 6.64 13.39 -13.25
C GLU A 136 7.67 13.06 -14.34
N ALA A 137 8.97 13.30 -14.10
CA ALA A 137 10.02 12.92 -15.03
C ALA A 137 10.12 11.39 -15.23
N VAL A 138 9.96 10.60 -14.17
CA VAL A 138 9.86 9.13 -14.26
C VAL A 138 8.61 8.74 -15.05
N ASN A 139 7.49 9.42 -14.84
CA ASN A 139 6.23 9.12 -15.50
C ASN A 139 6.29 9.36 -17.02
N GLU A 140 7.01 10.39 -17.49
CA GLU A 140 7.25 10.62 -18.93
C GLU A 140 7.95 9.41 -19.57
N ALA A 141 8.96 8.85 -18.90
CA ALA A 141 9.65 7.65 -19.38
C ALA A 141 8.72 6.41 -19.35
N MET A 142 7.90 6.28 -18.31
CA MET A 142 6.95 5.18 -18.19
C MET A 142 5.81 5.26 -19.21
N GLU A 143 5.37 6.47 -19.58
CA GLU A 143 4.37 6.68 -20.62
C GLU A 143 4.88 6.15 -21.99
N PHE A 144 6.15 6.35 -22.28
CA PHE A 144 6.79 5.81 -23.49
C PHE A 144 6.70 4.28 -23.56
N ALA A 145 6.80 3.62 -22.39
CA ALA A 145 6.63 2.17 -22.24
C ALA A 145 5.15 1.73 -22.17
N GLY A 146 4.18 2.65 -22.25
CA GLY A 146 2.75 2.37 -22.12
C GLY A 146 2.32 2.03 -20.67
N ARG A 147 3.08 2.52 -19.67
CA ARG A 147 2.87 2.24 -18.24
C ARG A 147 2.73 3.52 -17.41
N ALA A 148 2.09 4.55 -17.98
CA ALA A 148 1.89 5.83 -17.30
C ALA A 148 1.25 5.68 -15.91
N LEU A 149 1.72 6.52 -14.99
CA LEU A 149 1.18 6.61 -13.62
C LEU A 149 0.00 7.58 -13.59
N GLY A 150 -1.07 7.17 -12.94
CA GLY A 150 -2.22 8.04 -12.71
C GLY A 150 -2.09 8.87 -11.43
N HIS A 151 -2.97 9.86 -11.28
CA HIS A 151 -3.04 10.72 -10.07
C HIS A 151 -3.14 9.94 -8.76
N ARG A 152 -3.79 8.78 -8.76
CA ARG A 152 -3.91 7.91 -7.57
C ARG A 152 -2.57 7.43 -7.04
N VAL A 153 -1.63 7.12 -7.93
CA VAL A 153 -0.29 6.68 -7.53
C VAL A 153 0.42 7.82 -6.82
N TRP A 154 0.36 9.04 -7.38
CA TRP A 154 0.91 10.22 -6.72
C TRP A 154 0.30 10.44 -5.33
N GLN A 155 -1.04 10.50 -5.23
CA GLN A 155 -1.73 10.66 -3.95
C GLN A 155 -1.34 9.59 -2.92
N SER A 156 -1.17 8.35 -3.39
CA SER A 156 -0.73 7.26 -2.52
C SER A 156 0.72 7.43 -2.04
N ILE A 157 1.61 7.94 -2.88
CA ILE A 157 3.00 8.24 -2.52
C ILE A 157 3.04 9.42 -1.55
N GLU A 158 2.33 10.49 -1.84
CA GLU A 158 2.23 11.67 -0.98
C GLU A 158 1.73 11.31 0.42
N ASN A 159 0.63 10.55 0.50
CA ASN A 159 0.10 10.04 1.77
C ASN A 159 1.08 9.10 2.48
N TYR A 160 1.77 8.23 1.75
CA TYR A 160 2.78 7.35 2.34
C TYR A 160 3.90 8.16 2.99
N MET A 161 4.41 9.18 2.29
CA MET A 161 5.46 10.05 2.80
C MET A 161 4.98 10.85 4.02
N ALA A 162 3.76 11.40 3.98
CA ALA A 162 3.18 12.17 5.08
C ALA A 162 2.91 11.33 6.34
N ASN A 163 2.69 10.03 6.18
CA ASN A 163 2.45 9.08 7.27
C ASN A 163 3.71 8.28 7.65
N HIS A 164 4.83 8.51 6.99
CA HIS A 164 6.06 7.78 7.28
C HIS A 164 6.60 8.13 8.66
N PRO A 165 6.89 7.14 9.56
CA PRO A 165 7.27 7.41 10.95
C PRO A 165 8.46 8.36 11.11
N LYS A 166 9.49 8.22 10.26
CA LYS A 166 10.67 9.10 10.30
C LYS A 166 10.34 10.53 9.86
N VAL A 167 9.44 10.70 8.89
CA VAL A 167 9.01 12.02 8.41
C VAL A 167 8.20 12.72 9.49
N ILE A 168 7.24 12.02 10.10
CA ILE A 168 6.46 12.54 11.25
C ILE A 168 7.41 12.94 12.39
N ALA A 169 8.33 12.06 12.77
CA ALA A 169 9.27 12.34 13.86
C ALA A 169 10.17 13.54 13.56
N ALA A 170 10.62 13.71 12.31
CA ALA A 170 11.48 14.83 11.92
C ALA A 170 10.72 16.17 11.88
N ILE A 171 9.44 16.16 11.47
CA ILE A 171 8.61 17.38 11.39
C ILE A 171 8.10 17.80 12.77
N GLN A 172 7.72 16.83 13.62
CA GLN A 172 7.17 17.08 14.95
C GLN A 172 8.25 17.19 16.05
N ALA A 173 9.53 17.18 15.67
CA ALA A 173 10.63 17.33 16.65
C ALA A 173 10.57 18.71 17.32
N GLU A 174 10.86 18.77 18.62
CA GLU A 174 10.94 20.03 19.38
C GLU A 174 11.89 21.06 18.76
N SER A 175 12.98 20.59 18.14
CA SER A 175 13.90 21.39 17.34
C SER A 175 13.93 20.85 15.92
N PHE A 176 13.30 21.58 15.00
CA PHE A 176 13.26 21.18 13.60
C PHE A 176 14.63 21.26 12.95
N ASP A 177 15.07 20.18 12.32
CA ASP A 177 16.27 20.10 11.49
C ASP A 177 15.91 19.78 10.04
N ALA A 178 16.21 20.72 9.15
CA ALA A 178 15.89 20.61 7.72
C ALA A 178 16.62 19.43 7.05
N GLY A 179 17.87 19.14 7.45
CA GLY A 179 18.67 18.04 6.89
C GLY A 179 18.12 16.69 7.30
N VAL A 180 17.72 16.52 8.55
CA VAL A 180 17.08 15.29 9.05
C VAL A 180 15.75 15.07 8.35
N CYS A 181 14.93 16.13 8.19
CA CYS A 181 13.67 16.06 7.48
C CYS A 181 13.86 15.68 6.00
N ASP A 182 14.82 16.30 5.32
CA ASP A 182 15.10 16.00 3.91
C ASP A 182 15.56 14.53 3.70
N LEU A 183 16.38 13.99 4.59
CA LEU A 183 16.79 12.58 4.55
C LEU A 183 15.60 11.63 4.81
N ALA A 184 14.76 11.93 5.79
CA ALA A 184 13.58 11.13 6.10
C ALA A 184 12.58 11.13 4.92
N MET A 185 12.36 12.27 4.29
CA MET A 185 11.48 12.38 3.12
C MET A 185 12.06 11.67 1.90
N GLN A 186 13.38 11.72 1.69
CA GLN A 186 14.03 10.97 0.61
C GLN A 186 13.85 9.47 0.81
N GLU A 187 14.12 8.95 2.00
CA GLU A 187 13.95 7.52 2.32
C GLU A 187 12.50 7.08 2.10
N ALA A 188 11.53 7.85 2.61
CA ALA A 188 10.11 7.56 2.43
C ALA A 188 9.71 7.55 0.94
N PHE A 189 10.25 8.47 0.14
CA PHE A 189 9.99 8.51 -1.30
C PHE A 189 10.60 7.29 -2.02
N GLU A 190 11.85 6.93 -1.72
CA GLU A 190 12.52 5.76 -2.31
C GLU A 190 11.75 4.47 -1.99
N GLU A 191 11.30 4.30 -0.74
CA GLU A 191 10.44 3.16 -0.36
C GLU A 191 9.12 3.17 -1.12
N ALA A 192 8.47 4.33 -1.24
CA ALA A 192 7.22 4.46 -2.00
C ALA A 192 7.42 4.11 -3.49
N LEU A 193 8.53 4.48 -4.11
CA LEU A 193 8.87 4.07 -5.48
C LEU A 193 8.97 2.55 -5.60
N VAL A 194 9.65 1.90 -4.64
CA VAL A 194 9.78 0.44 -4.62
C VAL A 194 8.43 -0.26 -4.49
N HIS A 195 7.54 0.26 -3.64
CA HIS A 195 6.26 -0.38 -3.36
C HIS A 195 5.15 -0.07 -4.39
N LYS A 196 5.26 1.04 -5.12
CA LYS A 196 4.18 1.56 -5.98
C LYS A 196 4.56 1.65 -7.46
N VAL A 197 5.80 2.01 -7.77
CA VAL A 197 6.24 2.25 -9.15
C VAL A 197 6.94 1.03 -9.73
N MET A 198 7.90 0.47 -9.00
CA MET A 198 8.66 -0.70 -9.47
C MET A 198 7.79 -1.91 -9.83
N PRO A 199 6.69 -2.24 -9.13
CA PRO A 199 5.82 -3.32 -9.53
C PRO A 199 5.19 -3.15 -10.90
N LYS A 200 4.98 -1.91 -11.35
CA LYS A 200 4.42 -1.61 -12.69
C LYS A 200 5.44 -1.80 -13.83
N LEU A 201 6.72 -1.86 -13.52
CA LEU A 201 7.78 -2.13 -14.48
C LEU A 201 7.98 -3.63 -14.76
N ARG A 202 7.30 -4.51 -14.02
CA ARG A 202 7.35 -5.96 -14.24
C ARG A 202 6.43 -6.36 -15.38
N GLY A 203 6.88 -7.28 -16.22
CA GLY A 203 6.12 -7.89 -17.31
C GLY A 203 6.88 -7.92 -18.63
N GLU A 204 6.54 -8.87 -19.50
CA GLU A 204 7.21 -9.16 -20.77
C GLU A 204 7.20 -7.97 -21.75
N TYR A 205 6.23 -7.05 -21.63
CA TYR A 205 6.07 -5.93 -22.55
C TYR A 205 7.08 -4.78 -22.36
N VAL A 206 7.80 -4.73 -21.25
CA VAL A 206 8.79 -3.67 -21.00
C VAL A 206 10.09 -3.93 -21.76
N LEU A 207 10.41 -5.19 -22.02
CA LEU A 207 11.66 -5.58 -22.71
C LEU A 207 11.60 -5.45 -24.24
N GLU A 208 10.41 -5.45 -24.85
CA GLU A 208 10.26 -5.34 -26.31
C GLU A 208 10.31 -3.89 -26.83
N LYS A 209 10.21 -2.88 -25.96
CA LYS A 209 10.19 -1.46 -26.35
C LYS A 209 11.42 -0.66 -25.93
N LEU A 210 12.38 -1.28 -25.24
CA LEU A 210 13.69 -0.73 -24.93
C LEU A 210 14.74 -1.27 -25.90
#